data_98f04df3b79002a2b7e6267a5d5316b7
#
_entry.id   98f04df3b79002a2b7e6267a5d5316b7
#
_cell.length_a   1.000
_cell.length_b   1.000
_cell.length_c   1.000
_cell.angle_alpha   90.00
_cell.angle_beta   90.00
_cell.angle_gamma   90.00
#
_symmetry.space_group_name_H-M   'P 1'
#
loop_
_entity.id
_entity.type
_entity.pdbx_description
1 polymer ?
#
loop_
_entity_poly.entity_id
_entity_poly.type
_entity_poly.pdbx_seq_one_letter_code
_entity_poly.pdbx_strand_id
1 'polypeptide(L)'
;QYYENSKEYYDISVSDENVLTMTSASDKGWTDFIGVKPSDDNRKILLQIPDGLLENLTLSTTNENITLSTLAVAGNINLSSNGGNIAFENLDAGSALTLNAKNGNISGTIAGSYDDFSIQSSIKKGESNLPDNKEDGEKTLDVTGNNGDIHIEFTA
;
A
#
# COMPACT_ATOMS: atom_id res chain seq x y z
N GLN A 1 -2.86 15.51 -5.25
CA GLN A 1 -2.36 15.99 -6.55
C GLN A 1 -2.02 14.79 -7.43
N TYR A 2 -2.34 14.84 -8.69
CA TYR A 2 -2.06 13.83 -9.69
C TYR A 2 -1.94 14.47 -11.07
N TYR A 3 -1.35 13.75 -12.01
CA TYR A 3 -1.18 14.20 -13.38
C TYR A 3 -2.15 13.48 -14.32
N GLU A 4 -2.78 14.21 -15.21
CA GLU A 4 -3.62 13.68 -16.28
C GLU A 4 -3.23 14.29 -17.63
N ASN A 5 -3.46 13.54 -18.70
CA ASN A 5 -3.42 14.00 -20.08
C ASN A 5 -4.55 13.35 -20.87
N SER A 6 -4.68 13.68 -22.14
CA SER A 6 -5.79 13.19 -22.99
C SER A 6 -5.85 11.66 -23.18
N LYS A 7 -4.79 10.95 -22.80
CA LYS A 7 -4.68 9.48 -22.96
C LYS A 7 -4.46 8.71 -21.66
N GLU A 8 -4.14 9.42 -20.57
CA GLU A 8 -3.95 8.87 -19.22
C GLU A 8 -4.71 9.75 -18.25
N TYR A 9 -5.67 9.19 -17.56
CA TYR A 9 -6.54 9.90 -16.64
C TYR A 9 -6.98 8.98 -15.49
N TYR A 10 -7.66 9.54 -14.53
CA TYR A 10 -8.20 8.81 -13.40
C TYR A 10 -9.71 8.97 -13.34
N ASP A 11 -10.40 7.86 -13.21
CA ASP A 11 -11.80 7.84 -12.83
C ASP A 11 -11.88 8.01 -11.31
N ILE A 12 -12.46 9.12 -10.87
CA ILE A 12 -12.60 9.44 -9.44
C ILE A 12 -14.07 9.52 -9.11
N SER A 13 -14.50 8.76 -8.14
CA SER A 13 -15.87 8.76 -7.65
C SER A 13 -15.95 8.64 -6.14
N VAL A 14 -17.02 9.16 -5.56
CA VAL A 14 -17.36 8.97 -4.15
C VAL A 14 -18.73 8.31 -4.11
N SER A 15 -18.83 7.18 -3.44
CA SER A 15 -20.11 6.46 -3.27
C SER A 15 -20.96 7.12 -2.17
N ASP A 16 -22.24 6.72 -2.10
CA ASP A 16 -23.17 7.13 -1.04
C ASP A 16 -22.71 6.68 0.36
N GLU A 17 -21.82 5.69 0.44
CA GLU A 17 -21.21 5.21 1.68
C GLU A 17 -19.89 5.94 2.02
N ASN A 18 -19.61 7.07 1.38
CA ASN A 18 -18.39 7.86 1.53
C ASN A 18 -17.09 7.11 1.14
N VAL A 19 -17.16 6.15 0.21
CA VAL A 19 -15.98 5.49 -0.34
C VAL A 19 -15.45 6.31 -1.51
N LEU A 20 -14.24 6.86 -1.36
CA LEU A 20 -13.50 7.47 -2.45
C LEU A 20 -12.83 6.38 -3.28
N THR A 21 -13.15 6.31 -4.56
CA THR A 21 -12.51 5.40 -5.52
C THR A 21 -11.75 6.22 -6.55
N MET A 22 -10.49 5.87 -6.76
CA MET A 22 -9.64 6.47 -7.80
C MET A 22 -8.98 5.35 -8.60
N THR A 23 -9.35 5.21 -9.87
CA THR A 23 -8.85 4.15 -10.74
C THR A 23 -8.13 4.77 -11.94
N SER A 24 -6.92 4.30 -12.21
CA SER A 24 -6.18 4.70 -13.41
C SER A 24 -6.85 4.14 -14.65
N ALA A 25 -7.12 5.00 -15.62
CA ALA A 25 -7.64 4.65 -16.94
C ALA A 25 -6.69 5.13 -18.04
N SER A 26 -6.64 4.43 -19.16
CA SER A 26 -5.74 4.76 -20.27
C SER A 26 -6.37 4.38 -21.60
N ASP A 27 -6.42 5.33 -22.52
CA ASP A 27 -6.82 5.14 -23.93
C ASP A 27 -5.62 4.97 -24.85
N LYS A 28 -4.48 4.51 -24.33
CA LYS A 28 -3.25 4.32 -25.09
C LYS A 28 -3.34 3.10 -26.03
N GLY A 29 -3.06 3.33 -27.31
CA GLY A 29 -2.75 2.28 -28.27
C GLY A 29 -1.31 1.77 -28.13
N TRP A 30 -0.95 0.67 -28.80
CA TRP A 30 0.40 0.09 -28.73
C TRP A 30 1.51 1.04 -29.20
N THR A 31 1.19 2.00 -30.09
CA THR A 31 2.14 3.01 -30.59
C THR A 31 2.47 4.08 -29.55
N ASP A 32 1.62 4.30 -28.58
CA ASP A 32 1.81 5.32 -27.53
C ASP A 32 2.82 4.89 -26.46
N PHE A 33 3.21 3.62 -26.46
CA PHE A 33 4.28 3.10 -25.60
C PHE A 33 5.68 3.29 -26.18
N ILE A 34 5.77 3.84 -27.41
CA ILE A 34 7.02 4.17 -28.09
C ILE A 34 7.28 5.67 -27.92
N GLY A 35 8.22 6.05 -27.05
CA GLY A 35 8.56 7.46 -26.87
C GLY A 35 9.12 7.77 -25.48
N VAL A 36 9.20 9.07 -25.17
CA VAL A 36 9.69 9.56 -23.88
C VAL A 36 8.64 9.26 -22.80
N LYS A 37 9.03 8.50 -21.77
CA LYS A 37 8.19 8.29 -20.60
C LYS A 37 7.97 9.63 -19.87
N PRO A 38 6.79 9.88 -19.29
CA PRO A 38 6.59 11.00 -18.38
C PRO A 38 7.64 10.99 -17.26
N SER A 39 8.03 12.16 -16.78
CA SER A 39 8.94 12.25 -15.62
C SER A 39 8.30 11.59 -14.39
N ASP A 40 9.11 11.10 -13.46
CA ASP A 40 8.64 10.44 -12.24
C ASP A 40 7.72 11.36 -11.41
N ASP A 41 7.94 12.67 -11.46
CA ASP A 41 7.06 13.66 -10.81
C ASP A 41 5.65 13.69 -11.41
N ASN A 42 5.50 13.42 -12.70
CA ASN A 42 4.20 13.37 -13.38
C ASN A 42 3.46 12.04 -13.19
N ARG A 43 4.10 11.05 -12.58
CA ARG A 43 3.52 9.74 -12.29
C ARG A 43 3.15 9.58 -10.81
N LYS A 44 3.32 10.64 -10.03
CA LYS A 44 3.09 10.63 -8.59
C LYS A 44 1.68 11.11 -8.25
N ILE A 45 0.98 10.33 -7.46
CA ILE A 45 -0.26 10.73 -6.79
C ILE A 45 0.08 11.11 -5.36
N LEU A 46 -0.28 12.31 -4.94
CA LEU A 46 -0.20 12.75 -3.56
C LEU A 46 -1.63 12.90 -3.00
N LEU A 47 -1.97 12.07 -2.04
CA LEU A 47 -3.24 12.13 -1.32
C LEU A 47 -2.97 12.61 0.10
N GLN A 48 -3.61 13.69 0.50
CA GLN A 48 -3.58 14.22 1.86
C GLN A 48 -4.94 13.96 2.52
N ILE A 49 -4.91 13.24 3.63
CA ILE A 49 -6.11 12.80 4.34
C ILE A 49 -6.05 13.39 5.76
N PRO A 50 -7.10 14.07 6.22
CA PRO A 50 -7.17 14.50 7.62
C PRO A 50 -7.15 13.32 8.59
N ASP A 51 -6.53 13.51 9.74
CA ASP A 51 -6.49 12.51 10.80
C ASP A 51 -7.90 12.13 11.27
N GLY A 52 -8.08 10.85 11.58
CA GLY A 52 -9.33 10.31 12.13
C GLY A 52 -10.51 10.25 11.15
N LEU A 53 -10.27 10.50 9.87
CA LEU A 53 -11.33 10.45 8.85
C LEU A 53 -11.54 9.03 8.30
N LEU A 54 -10.48 8.21 8.22
CA LEU A 54 -10.56 6.91 7.59
C LEU A 54 -11.00 5.81 8.54
N GLU A 55 -12.03 5.10 8.15
CA GLU A 55 -12.42 3.84 8.76
C GLU A 55 -11.64 2.67 8.13
N ASN A 56 -11.48 2.67 6.83
CA ASN A 56 -10.66 1.69 6.10
C ASN A 56 -9.85 2.36 4.99
N LEU A 57 -8.69 1.79 4.66
CA LEU A 57 -7.84 2.22 3.56
C LEU A 57 -7.46 1.04 2.67
N THR A 58 -7.69 1.18 1.37
CA THR A 58 -7.19 0.23 0.38
C THR A 58 -6.46 0.97 -0.73
N LEU A 59 -5.18 0.62 -0.93
CA LEU A 59 -4.37 1.14 -2.03
C LEU A 59 -3.79 -0.02 -2.85
N SER A 60 -3.88 0.09 -4.17
CA SER A 60 -3.35 -0.90 -5.09
C SER A 60 -2.65 -0.23 -6.27
N THR A 61 -1.45 -0.71 -6.60
CA THR A 61 -0.70 -0.27 -7.78
C THR A 61 -0.21 -1.46 -8.60
N THR A 62 0.02 -1.23 -9.89
CA THR A 62 0.61 -2.27 -10.75
C THR A 62 2.14 -2.21 -10.73
N ASN A 63 2.74 -1.05 -10.92
CA ASN A 63 4.20 -0.91 -11.07
C ASN A 63 4.81 0.22 -10.23
N GLU A 64 3.99 0.98 -9.51
CA GLU A 64 4.44 2.14 -8.77
C GLU A 64 4.60 1.83 -7.28
N ASN A 65 5.46 2.59 -6.62
CA ASN A 65 5.64 2.47 -5.18
C ASN A 65 4.42 3.02 -4.43
N ILE A 66 4.11 2.41 -3.30
CA ILE A 66 3.21 2.96 -2.28
C ILE A 66 4.09 3.48 -1.16
N THR A 67 3.95 4.76 -0.82
CA THR A 67 4.65 5.36 0.32
C THR A 67 3.63 6.06 1.20
N LEU A 68 3.56 5.67 2.47
CA LEU A 68 2.70 6.26 3.48
C LEU A 68 3.57 6.88 4.58
N SER A 69 3.27 8.10 4.95
CA SER A 69 3.73 8.68 6.21
C SER A 69 2.81 8.25 7.35
N THR A 70 3.06 8.70 8.55
CA THR A 70 2.23 8.44 9.75
C THR A 70 0.75 8.57 9.42
N LEU A 71 0.02 7.49 9.62
CA LEU A 71 -1.41 7.43 9.37
C LEU A 71 -2.09 6.45 10.34
N ALA A 72 -3.18 6.91 10.94
CA ALA A 72 -4.07 6.06 11.75
C ALA A 72 -5.39 5.81 11.02
N VAL A 73 -5.81 4.56 10.97
CA VAL A 73 -7.06 4.09 10.38
C VAL A 73 -7.81 3.27 11.42
N ALA A 74 -9.07 3.59 11.66
CA ALA A 74 -9.86 2.96 12.73
C ALA A 74 -10.11 1.45 12.53
N GLY A 75 -10.13 0.98 11.29
CA GLY A 75 -10.36 -0.42 10.93
C GLY A 75 -9.17 -1.03 10.20
N ASN A 76 -9.33 -1.29 8.90
CA ASN A 76 -8.41 -2.10 8.13
C ASN A 76 -7.58 -1.27 7.14
N ILE A 77 -6.32 -1.65 6.98
CA ILE A 77 -5.43 -1.13 5.94
C ILE A 77 -5.04 -2.28 5.02
N ASN A 78 -5.20 -2.08 3.72
CA ASN A 78 -4.81 -3.05 2.69
C ASN A 78 -3.96 -2.36 1.62
N LEU A 79 -2.69 -2.76 1.52
CA LEU A 79 -1.74 -2.22 0.55
C LEU A 79 -1.26 -3.32 -0.39
N SER A 80 -1.35 -3.09 -1.69
CA SER A 80 -0.93 -4.06 -2.70
C SER A 80 -0.14 -3.41 -3.83
N SER A 81 1.02 -3.98 -4.16
CA SER A 81 1.81 -3.60 -5.33
C SER A 81 2.27 -4.81 -6.12
N ASN A 82 2.11 -4.78 -7.45
CA ASN A 82 2.58 -5.86 -8.30
C ASN A 82 4.06 -5.70 -8.70
N GLY A 83 4.56 -4.47 -8.87
CA GLY A 83 5.93 -4.21 -9.35
C GLY A 83 6.70 -3.13 -8.59
N GLY A 84 6.09 -2.48 -7.58
CA GLY A 84 6.71 -1.44 -6.77
C GLY A 84 6.88 -1.83 -5.31
N ASN A 85 7.66 -1.05 -4.59
CA ASN A 85 7.86 -1.21 -3.15
C ASN A 85 6.67 -0.64 -2.36
N ILE A 86 6.45 -1.20 -1.17
CA ILE A 86 5.55 -0.67 -0.16
C ILE A 86 6.40 -0.18 1.01
N ALA A 87 6.39 1.12 1.26
CA ALA A 87 7.14 1.74 2.34
C ALA A 87 6.19 2.57 3.22
N PHE A 88 6.33 2.47 4.53
CA PHE A 88 5.47 3.21 5.45
C PHE A 88 6.18 3.57 6.76
N GLU A 89 5.70 4.63 7.38
CA GLU A 89 6.21 5.12 8.65
C GLU A 89 5.05 5.25 9.63
N ASN A 90 5.18 4.59 10.78
CA ASN A 90 4.25 4.64 11.91
C ASN A 90 2.77 4.47 11.48
N LEU A 91 2.48 3.33 10.86
CA LEU A 91 1.16 2.99 10.36
C LEU A 91 0.33 2.34 11.47
N ASP A 92 -0.80 2.91 11.82
CA ASP A 92 -1.73 2.36 12.83
C ASP A 92 -3.01 1.85 12.16
N ALA A 93 -3.22 0.54 12.21
CA ALA A 93 -4.47 -0.11 11.83
C ALA A 93 -5.22 -0.53 13.10
N GLY A 94 -6.47 -0.15 13.22
CA GLY A 94 -7.29 -0.50 14.39
C GLY A 94 -7.60 -2.00 14.50
N SER A 95 -7.68 -2.70 13.36
CA SER A 95 -8.05 -4.13 13.33
C SER A 95 -7.07 -5.00 12.54
N ALA A 96 -6.85 -4.69 11.25
CA ALA A 96 -6.00 -5.51 10.41
C ALA A 96 -5.14 -4.70 9.44
N LEU A 97 -3.93 -5.17 9.22
CA LEU A 97 -3.00 -4.66 8.22
C LEU A 97 -2.64 -5.78 7.25
N THR A 98 -2.99 -5.62 5.97
CA THR A 98 -2.67 -6.56 4.90
C THR A 98 -1.73 -5.92 3.91
N LEU A 99 -0.56 -6.50 3.71
CA LEU A 99 0.50 -6.01 2.85
C LEU A 99 0.87 -7.07 1.80
N ASN A 100 0.82 -6.72 0.53
CA ASN A 100 1.12 -7.64 -0.55
C ASN A 100 2.02 -6.99 -1.60
N ALA A 101 3.25 -7.49 -1.75
CA ALA A 101 4.15 -7.07 -2.81
C ALA A 101 4.60 -8.27 -3.65
N LYS A 102 4.29 -8.25 -4.94
CA LYS A 102 4.70 -9.34 -5.84
C LYS A 102 6.17 -9.21 -6.27
N ASN A 103 6.60 -8.02 -6.66
CA ASN A 103 7.99 -7.76 -7.08
C ASN A 103 8.44 -6.42 -6.49
N GLY A 104 8.77 -6.40 -5.22
CA GLY A 104 9.21 -5.23 -4.50
C GLY A 104 9.34 -5.53 -3.02
N ASN A 105 10.00 -4.64 -2.31
CA ASN A 105 10.20 -4.77 -0.87
C ASN A 105 9.00 -4.22 -0.10
N ILE A 106 8.76 -4.78 1.07
CA ILE A 106 7.84 -4.24 2.07
C ILE A 106 8.67 -3.81 3.26
N SER A 107 8.61 -2.52 3.59
CA SER A 107 9.39 -2.00 4.71
C SER A 107 8.67 -0.88 5.45
N GLY A 108 8.82 -0.84 6.76
CA GLY A 108 8.29 0.26 7.55
C GLY A 108 8.12 -0.04 9.02
N THR A 109 7.44 0.90 9.68
CA THR A 109 7.14 0.81 11.11
C THR A 109 5.65 0.80 11.36
N ILE A 110 5.20 -0.07 12.25
CA ILE A 110 3.82 -0.20 12.69
C ILE A 110 3.69 0.34 14.12
N ALA A 111 2.69 1.16 14.35
CA ALA A 111 2.36 1.63 15.70
C ALA A 111 1.77 0.50 16.53
N GLY A 112 2.31 0.31 17.73
CA GLY A 112 1.91 -0.73 18.67
C GLY A 112 3.00 -1.77 18.92
N SER A 113 2.76 -2.62 19.91
CA SER A 113 3.68 -3.68 20.30
C SER A 113 3.61 -4.86 19.31
N TYR A 114 4.71 -5.56 19.13
CA TYR A 114 4.74 -6.84 18.42
C TYR A 114 3.70 -7.85 18.96
N ASP A 115 3.46 -7.80 20.28
CA ASP A 115 2.53 -8.72 20.93
C ASP A 115 1.05 -8.41 20.66
N ASP A 116 0.75 -7.20 20.18
CA ASP A 116 -0.62 -6.82 19.81
C ASP A 116 -1.11 -7.52 18.53
N PHE A 117 -0.19 -8.12 17.76
CA PHE A 117 -0.50 -8.68 16.44
C PHE A 117 -0.43 -10.20 16.39
N SER A 118 -1.46 -10.81 15.85
CA SER A 118 -1.39 -12.12 15.20
C SER A 118 -0.79 -11.93 13.82
N ILE A 119 0.31 -12.63 13.50
CA ILE A 119 1.09 -12.41 12.29
C ILE A 119 1.02 -13.63 11.38
N GLN A 120 0.74 -13.43 10.11
CA GLN A 120 0.99 -14.38 9.02
C GLN A 120 1.92 -13.73 8.01
N SER A 121 3.08 -14.33 7.78
CA SER A 121 4.05 -13.83 6.81
C SER A 121 4.47 -14.93 5.85
N SER A 122 4.50 -14.63 4.56
CA SER A 122 4.92 -15.56 3.53
C SER A 122 5.77 -14.86 2.50
N ILE A 123 6.95 -15.40 2.21
CA ILE A 123 7.84 -14.91 1.18
C ILE A 123 8.39 -16.07 0.35
N LYS A 124 8.44 -15.91 -1.00
CA LYS A 124 8.98 -16.96 -1.88
C LYS A 124 10.46 -16.78 -2.18
N LYS A 125 10.89 -15.54 -2.40
CA LYS A 125 12.29 -15.17 -2.72
C LYS A 125 12.62 -13.86 -2.04
N GLY A 126 13.57 -13.90 -1.12
CA GLY A 126 13.99 -12.80 -0.27
C GLY A 126 14.03 -13.20 1.19
N GLU A 127 14.22 -12.23 2.05
CA GLU A 127 14.31 -12.41 3.51
C GLU A 127 13.14 -11.68 4.20
N SER A 128 12.69 -12.23 5.33
CA SER A 128 11.70 -11.61 6.19
C SER A 128 12.21 -11.59 7.64
N ASN A 129 12.01 -10.47 8.33
CA ASN A 129 12.25 -10.38 9.77
C ASN A 129 11.03 -10.79 10.60
N LEU A 130 9.90 -11.12 9.96
CA LEU A 130 8.70 -11.61 10.63
C LEU A 130 8.68 -13.15 10.68
N PRO A 131 8.05 -13.75 11.70
CA PRO A 131 7.77 -15.18 11.70
C PRO A 131 6.71 -15.54 10.63
N ASP A 132 6.75 -16.77 10.14
CA ASP A 132 5.74 -17.28 9.20
C ASP A 132 4.34 -17.27 9.84
N ASN A 133 4.27 -17.57 11.15
CA ASN A 133 3.04 -17.55 11.92
C ASN A 133 3.32 -17.16 13.38
N LYS A 134 2.51 -16.26 13.90
CA LYS A 134 2.41 -15.91 15.33
C LYS A 134 0.94 -15.70 15.68
N GLU A 135 0.46 -16.42 16.67
CA GLU A 135 -0.90 -16.29 17.20
C GLU A 135 -0.91 -15.41 18.46
N ASP A 136 -2.08 -15.19 19.01
CA ASP A 136 -2.33 -14.49 20.28
C ASP A 136 -2.27 -12.96 20.26
N GLY A 137 -2.44 -12.31 19.10
CA GLY A 137 -2.65 -10.86 18.99
C GLY A 137 -4.13 -10.48 18.74
N GLU A 138 -4.53 -9.32 19.23
CA GLU A 138 -5.88 -8.77 19.01
C GLU A 138 -6.04 -8.19 17.58
N LYS A 139 -4.96 -7.71 16.99
CA LYS A 139 -4.89 -7.20 15.62
C LYS A 139 -4.29 -8.24 14.70
N THR A 140 -4.55 -8.13 13.41
CA THR A 140 -3.98 -9.04 12.39
C THR A 140 -2.97 -8.32 11.52
N LEU A 141 -1.81 -8.95 11.30
CA LEU A 141 -0.82 -8.54 10.31
C LEU A 141 -0.60 -9.68 9.32
N ASP A 142 -1.07 -9.49 8.08
CA ASP A 142 -0.88 -10.44 6.97
C ASP A 142 0.06 -9.83 5.94
N VAL A 143 1.21 -10.47 5.72
CA VAL A 143 2.26 -9.97 4.82
C VAL A 143 2.65 -11.02 3.81
N THR A 144 2.49 -10.70 2.53
CA THR A 144 2.86 -11.61 1.45
C THR A 144 3.86 -10.95 0.50
N GLY A 145 5.01 -11.60 0.33
CA GLY A 145 6.05 -11.25 -0.64
C GLY A 145 6.30 -12.37 -1.65
N ASN A 146 6.60 -12.03 -2.90
CA ASN A 146 7.00 -13.02 -3.88
C ASN A 146 8.49 -12.87 -4.27
N ASN A 147 8.93 -11.65 -4.64
CA ASN A 147 10.32 -11.31 -4.91
C ASN A 147 10.64 -9.97 -4.25
N GLY A 148 11.53 -9.96 -3.28
CA GLY A 148 11.92 -8.79 -2.49
C GLY A 148 12.00 -9.14 -1.01
N ASP A 149 12.34 -8.19 -0.17
CA ASP A 149 12.52 -8.39 1.26
C ASP A 149 11.35 -7.78 2.06
N ILE A 150 11.08 -8.38 3.21
CA ILE A 150 10.11 -7.87 4.19
C ILE A 150 10.89 -7.43 5.43
N HIS A 151 10.79 -6.16 5.78
CA HIS A 151 11.41 -5.59 6.97
C HIS A 151 10.44 -4.67 7.70
N ILE A 152 9.82 -5.16 8.76
CA ILE A 152 8.80 -4.45 9.54
C ILE A 152 9.24 -4.36 11.00
N GLU A 153 9.18 -3.16 11.55
CA GLU A 153 9.44 -2.88 12.95
C GLU A 153 8.17 -2.41 13.66
N PHE A 154 8.12 -2.58 14.98
CA PHE A 154 7.00 -2.17 15.83
C PHE A 154 7.48 -1.05 16.74
N THR A 155 6.66 0.01 16.85
CA THR A 155 6.95 1.15 17.73
C THR A 155 5.93 1.14 18.86
N ALA A 156 6.37 0.73 20.04
CA ALA A 156 5.55 0.76 21.25
C ALA A 156 5.43 2.21 21.81
#